data_104089290679855539f6da7a3ee2c304
#
_entry.id   104089290679855539f6da7a3ee2c304
#
_cell.length_a   1.000
_cell.length_b   1.000
_cell.length_c   1.000
_cell.angle_alpha   90.00
_cell.angle_beta   90.00
_cell.angle_gamma   90.00
#
_symmetry.space_group_name_H-M   'P 1'
#
loop_
_entity.id
_entity.type
_entity.pdbx_description
1 polymer ?
#
loop_
_entity_poly.entity_id
_entity_poly.type
_entity_poly.pdbx_seq_one_letter_code
_entity_poly.pdbx_strand_id
1 'polypeptide(L)'
;MNRAGECKLKRPFLYLPVAGLLLLFLYWAVTHISFGAGEPAQPELGISNQQLATIESRQDAPGSVADYKRLDQRLQALMRGQQMVGLAVGVVENGEIRFLKGYGETVAGSGEAVTTDTVFRWASLSKGVAGDMVALLADQGKLSLYEPVAKYSASLRLPAGNEQKATVADLLSHRLGLFSHANDSKLEDGMDPRFLRASLAQLNSICSPGTCWAYQNVAYDAATEIVEKVTGKSYPEAVREHLFGPLGMASASMSRDGLVTAKRWARPHVGGKNSKPVEVAEPYYRVPAAGGVNSTIKDLAIWLQAQMGVEPDVLSPRVLQSVQTARVATPGELGRLRKYRERVHTAAYGLGWRIYDYAGHRVIGHHGGVRGYRSLIMFDPALKSGVVALWNGSSSQPWGLEYEVMDMFYRLEPRDWLALESKPAAPPPPPAEPGEPAADEGNNSTTVAVN
;
A
#
# COMPACT_ATOMS: atom_id res chain seq x y z
N MET A 1 11.64 -103.54 -31.75
CA MET A 1 10.35 -104.21 -31.46
C MET A 1 9.49 -103.27 -30.69
N ASN A 2 8.34 -102.88 -31.35
CA ASN A 2 7.04 -102.59 -30.75
C ASN A 2 6.94 -101.66 -29.55
N ARG A 3 6.04 -100.72 -29.42
CA ARG A 3 4.76 -100.38 -30.06
C ARG A 3 4.35 -98.96 -29.69
N ALA A 4 3.55 -98.33 -30.56
CA ALA A 4 2.91 -97.08 -30.39
C ALA A 4 1.90 -96.97 -29.22
N GLY A 5 1.70 -95.80 -28.72
CA GLY A 5 0.60 -95.40 -27.83
C GLY A 5 0.17 -93.98 -28.10
N GLU A 6 -0.88 -93.84 -28.89
CA GLU A 6 -1.53 -92.56 -29.12
C GLU A 6 -2.14 -92.02 -27.85
N CYS A 7 -1.89 -90.77 -27.55
CA CYS A 7 -2.65 -90.03 -26.53
C CYS A 7 -3.33 -88.80 -27.17
N LYS A 8 -4.67 -88.84 -27.17
CA LYS A 8 -5.58 -87.82 -27.75
C LYS A 8 -5.44 -86.50 -27.01
N LEU A 9 -5.12 -85.43 -27.77
CA LEU A 9 -5.21 -84.09 -27.32
C LEU A 9 -6.69 -83.70 -27.16
N LYS A 10 -7.12 -83.36 -25.93
CA LYS A 10 -8.34 -82.60 -25.66
C LYS A 10 -8.00 -81.14 -25.73
N ARG A 11 -8.63 -80.44 -26.62
CA ARG A 11 -8.60 -78.96 -26.76
C ARG A 11 -9.35 -78.28 -25.61
N PRO A 12 -8.79 -77.22 -24.96
CA PRO A 12 -9.55 -76.19 -24.35
C PRO A 12 -9.19 -74.83 -25.01
N PHE A 13 -9.80 -74.54 -26.11
CA PHE A 13 -9.66 -73.24 -26.74
C PHE A 13 -11.05 -72.59 -26.87
N LEU A 14 -11.56 -71.93 -25.80
CA LEU A 14 -12.68 -70.96 -25.94
C LEU A 14 -12.84 -69.92 -24.81
N TYR A 15 -11.95 -69.85 -23.81
CA TYR A 15 -12.17 -68.88 -22.73
C TYR A 15 -11.15 -67.75 -22.64
N LEU A 16 -10.05 -67.77 -23.42
CA LEU A 16 -9.04 -66.71 -23.35
C LEU A 16 -9.48 -65.31 -23.94
N PRO A 17 -10.30 -65.20 -24.97
CA PRO A 17 -10.64 -63.87 -25.50
C PRO A 17 -11.65 -63.11 -24.66
N VAL A 18 -12.49 -63.79 -23.85
CA VAL A 18 -13.51 -63.12 -23.03
C VAL A 18 -12.88 -62.50 -21.77
N ALA A 19 -11.89 -63.15 -21.15
CA ALA A 19 -11.19 -62.60 -19.99
C ALA A 19 -10.32 -61.39 -20.36
N GLY A 20 -9.70 -61.39 -21.54
CA GLY A 20 -8.91 -60.27 -22.05
C GLY A 20 -9.79 -59.01 -22.35
N LEU A 21 -10.96 -59.23 -22.90
CA LEU A 21 -11.92 -58.13 -23.16
C LEU A 21 -12.52 -57.55 -21.88
N LEU A 22 -12.79 -58.35 -20.87
CA LEU A 22 -13.23 -57.91 -19.55
C LEU A 22 -12.16 -57.11 -18.80
N LEU A 23 -10.91 -57.48 -18.88
CA LEU A 23 -9.80 -56.75 -18.29
C LEU A 23 -9.53 -55.44 -19.03
N LEU A 24 -9.65 -55.39 -20.34
CA LEU A 24 -9.55 -54.17 -21.14
C LEU A 24 -10.72 -53.22 -20.88
N PHE A 25 -11.95 -53.73 -20.69
CA PHE A 25 -13.11 -52.94 -20.36
C PHE A 25 -13.03 -52.36 -18.92
N LEU A 26 -12.52 -53.16 -17.98
CA LEU A 26 -12.25 -52.68 -16.60
C LEU A 26 -11.12 -51.66 -16.57
N TYR A 27 -10.07 -51.83 -17.34
CA TYR A 27 -9.00 -50.83 -17.47
C TYR A 27 -9.52 -49.54 -18.11
N TRP A 28 -10.31 -49.65 -19.19
CA TRP A 28 -10.95 -48.51 -19.83
C TRP A 28 -11.96 -47.78 -18.90
N ALA A 29 -12.76 -48.52 -18.15
CA ALA A 29 -13.71 -47.95 -17.18
C ALA A 29 -12.97 -47.25 -16.01
N VAL A 30 -11.88 -47.78 -15.51
CA VAL A 30 -11.07 -47.15 -14.46
C VAL A 30 -10.32 -45.90 -14.95
N THR A 31 -9.94 -45.86 -16.25
CA THR A 31 -9.25 -44.72 -16.82
C THR A 31 -10.18 -43.63 -17.38
N HIS A 32 -11.49 -43.94 -17.63
CA HIS A 32 -12.46 -43.02 -18.23
C HIS A 32 -13.69 -42.75 -17.36
N ILE A 33 -13.85 -43.42 -16.23
CA ILE A 33 -14.75 -42.94 -15.20
C ILE A 33 -13.98 -41.85 -14.44
N SER A 34 -13.93 -40.63 -14.99
CA SER A 34 -13.78 -39.43 -14.20
C SER A 34 -14.98 -39.39 -13.26
N PHE A 35 -14.80 -39.85 -12.02
CA PHE A 35 -15.62 -39.30 -10.96
C PHE A 35 -15.42 -37.79 -11.05
N GLY A 36 -16.44 -37.09 -11.45
CA GLY A 36 -16.53 -35.65 -11.24
C GLY A 36 -16.59 -35.38 -9.73
N ALA A 37 -15.48 -35.65 -9.02
CA ALA A 37 -15.15 -34.90 -7.86
C ALA A 37 -14.96 -33.48 -8.42
N GLY A 38 -16.01 -32.65 -8.35
CA GLY A 38 -15.84 -31.22 -8.52
C GLY A 38 -14.64 -30.86 -7.66
N GLU A 39 -13.59 -30.27 -8.27
CA GLU A 39 -12.53 -29.66 -7.49
C GLU A 39 -13.22 -28.93 -6.35
N PRO A 40 -12.84 -29.15 -5.07
CA PRO A 40 -13.40 -28.37 -4.00
C PRO A 40 -13.21 -26.93 -4.43
N ALA A 41 -14.33 -26.21 -4.56
CA ALA A 41 -14.32 -24.81 -4.93
C ALA A 41 -13.28 -24.14 -4.04
N GLN A 42 -12.16 -23.69 -4.61
CA GLN A 42 -11.18 -22.95 -3.83
C GLN A 42 -11.96 -21.79 -3.21
N PRO A 43 -11.83 -21.54 -1.91
CA PRO A 43 -12.52 -20.43 -1.29
C PRO A 43 -12.20 -19.19 -2.12
N GLU A 44 -13.23 -18.47 -2.60
CA GLU A 44 -13.05 -17.22 -3.31
C GLU A 44 -12.27 -16.28 -2.38
N LEU A 45 -10.97 -16.15 -2.65
CA LEU A 45 -10.13 -15.22 -1.93
C LEU A 45 -10.56 -13.80 -2.30
N GLY A 46 -10.80 -12.97 -1.30
CA GLY A 46 -11.19 -11.57 -1.48
C GLY A 46 -12.71 -11.33 -1.45
N ILE A 47 -13.10 -10.09 -1.73
CA ILE A 47 -14.49 -9.64 -1.67
C ILE A 47 -15.22 -10.06 -2.96
N SER A 48 -16.20 -10.94 -2.84
CA SER A 48 -17.04 -11.42 -3.95
C SER A 48 -18.03 -10.35 -4.44
N ASN A 49 -18.60 -10.54 -5.63
CA ASN A 49 -19.63 -9.64 -6.17
C ASN A 49 -20.88 -9.58 -5.29
N GLN A 50 -21.25 -10.69 -4.63
CA GLN A 50 -22.37 -10.71 -3.68
C GLN A 50 -22.07 -9.87 -2.44
N GLN A 51 -20.85 -9.93 -1.93
CA GLN A 51 -20.43 -9.07 -0.82
C GLN A 51 -20.39 -7.60 -1.24
N LEU A 52 -19.94 -7.27 -2.48
CA LEU A 52 -19.99 -5.91 -3.00
C LEU A 52 -21.41 -5.36 -3.05
N ALA A 53 -22.38 -6.14 -3.59
CA ALA A 53 -23.78 -5.73 -3.62
C ALA A 53 -24.32 -5.51 -2.20
N THR A 54 -23.90 -6.34 -1.21
CA THR A 54 -24.23 -6.16 0.19
C THR A 54 -23.63 -4.87 0.76
N ILE A 55 -22.38 -4.57 0.43
CA ILE A 55 -21.71 -3.32 0.86
C ILE A 55 -22.47 -2.10 0.30
N GLU A 56 -22.81 -2.12 -0.99
CA GLU A 56 -23.57 -1.04 -1.64
C GLU A 56 -24.94 -0.83 -0.98
N SER A 57 -25.65 -1.92 -0.62
CA SER A 57 -26.96 -1.84 0.05
C SER A 57 -26.87 -1.33 1.49
N ARG A 58 -25.71 -1.40 2.12
CA ARG A 58 -25.50 -0.97 3.52
C ARG A 58 -25.03 0.47 3.68
N GLN A 59 -24.73 1.19 2.59
CA GLN A 59 -24.27 2.58 2.66
C GLN A 59 -25.26 3.50 3.39
N ASP A 60 -26.55 3.23 3.24
CA ASP A 60 -27.63 3.97 3.90
C ASP A 60 -28.23 3.21 5.12
N ALA A 61 -27.52 2.22 5.66
CA ALA A 61 -28.03 1.40 6.75
C ALA A 61 -28.22 2.24 8.03
N PRO A 62 -29.28 2.01 8.82
CA PRO A 62 -29.46 2.65 10.11
C PRO A 62 -28.24 2.43 11.02
N GLY A 63 -27.75 3.50 11.64
CA GLY A 63 -26.62 3.44 12.56
C GLY A 63 -25.25 3.80 11.93
N SER A 64 -25.18 4.08 10.63
CA SER A 64 -23.98 4.69 10.03
C SER A 64 -23.76 6.10 10.59
N VAL A 65 -22.51 6.40 10.93
CA VAL A 65 -22.10 7.75 11.36
C VAL A 65 -21.67 8.59 10.16
N ALA A 66 -21.03 7.96 9.16
CA ALA A 66 -20.59 8.65 7.95
C ALA A 66 -21.75 8.86 6.97
N ASP A 67 -21.83 10.07 6.38
CA ASP A 67 -22.72 10.39 5.27
C ASP A 67 -22.08 9.97 3.95
N TYR A 68 -22.31 8.71 3.54
CA TYR A 68 -21.73 8.15 2.31
C TYR A 68 -22.26 8.80 1.04
N LYS A 69 -23.50 9.32 1.06
CA LYS A 69 -24.06 10.06 -0.07
C LYS A 69 -23.31 11.38 -0.29
N ARG A 70 -23.07 12.11 0.80
CA ARG A 70 -22.25 13.31 0.76
C ARG A 70 -20.81 12.99 0.32
N LEU A 71 -20.21 11.91 0.86
CA LEU A 71 -18.88 11.46 0.46
C LEU A 71 -18.82 11.19 -1.05
N ASP A 72 -19.78 10.45 -1.60
CA ASP A 72 -19.85 10.17 -3.04
C ASP A 72 -19.95 11.44 -3.88
N GLN A 73 -20.77 12.40 -3.47
CA GLN A 73 -20.88 13.71 -4.13
C GLN A 73 -19.57 14.50 -4.11
N ARG A 74 -18.84 14.47 -2.99
CA ARG A 74 -17.52 15.10 -2.85
C ARG A 74 -16.50 14.44 -3.77
N LEU A 75 -16.47 13.10 -3.83
CA LEU A 75 -15.58 12.35 -4.72
C LEU A 75 -15.90 12.59 -6.20
N GLN A 76 -17.17 12.64 -6.58
CA GLN A 76 -17.58 13.04 -7.93
C GLN A 76 -17.14 14.47 -8.27
N ALA A 77 -17.24 15.40 -7.31
CA ALA A 77 -16.76 16.78 -7.48
C ALA A 77 -15.23 16.83 -7.68
N LEU A 78 -14.47 16.08 -6.86
CA LEU A 78 -13.02 15.91 -7.00
C LEU A 78 -12.65 15.42 -8.41
N MET A 79 -13.39 14.42 -8.92
CA MET A 79 -13.13 13.82 -10.24
C MET A 79 -13.48 14.73 -11.42
N ARG A 80 -14.23 15.83 -11.23
CA ARG A 80 -14.39 16.85 -12.27
C ARG A 80 -13.12 17.64 -12.51
N GLY A 81 -12.21 17.70 -11.54
CA GLY A 81 -10.92 18.38 -11.64
C GLY A 81 -10.03 17.79 -12.74
N GLN A 82 -9.25 18.64 -13.41
CA GLN A 82 -8.34 18.24 -14.52
C GLN A 82 -7.18 17.37 -14.05
N GLN A 83 -6.82 17.40 -12.78
CA GLN A 83 -5.69 16.65 -12.22
C GLN A 83 -6.01 15.20 -11.90
N MET A 84 -7.29 14.80 -11.91
CA MET A 84 -7.74 13.47 -11.53
C MET A 84 -8.07 12.62 -12.76
N VAL A 85 -7.39 11.48 -12.92
CA VAL A 85 -7.66 10.52 -14.00
C VAL A 85 -8.55 9.39 -13.48
N GLY A 86 -8.07 8.63 -12.53
CA GLY A 86 -8.80 7.54 -11.89
C GLY A 86 -8.55 7.50 -10.39
N LEU A 87 -9.54 7.09 -9.63
CA LEU A 87 -9.53 7.02 -8.17
C LEU A 87 -10.33 5.80 -7.72
N ALA A 88 -9.87 5.09 -6.71
CA ALA A 88 -10.64 4.08 -5.99
C ALA A 88 -10.60 4.40 -4.50
N VAL A 89 -11.74 4.31 -3.83
CA VAL A 89 -11.90 4.64 -2.41
C VAL A 89 -12.60 3.50 -1.68
N GLY A 90 -12.13 3.22 -0.46
CA GLY A 90 -12.75 2.30 0.48
C GLY A 90 -12.90 2.94 1.86
N VAL A 91 -14.02 2.69 2.52
CA VAL A 91 -14.26 3.11 3.90
C VAL A 91 -14.71 1.91 4.72
N VAL A 92 -14.08 1.76 5.87
CA VAL A 92 -14.47 0.81 6.91
C VAL A 92 -15.06 1.60 8.06
N GLU A 93 -16.21 1.17 8.57
CA GLU A 93 -16.87 1.75 9.72
C GLU A 93 -17.28 0.64 10.70
N ASN A 94 -16.89 0.78 11.97
CA ASN A 94 -17.14 -0.24 13.02
C ASN A 94 -16.61 -1.65 12.64
N GLY A 95 -15.47 -1.71 11.93
CA GLY A 95 -14.87 -2.97 11.48
C GLY A 95 -15.49 -3.57 10.21
N GLU A 96 -16.53 -2.99 9.65
CA GLU A 96 -17.18 -3.45 8.42
C GLU A 96 -16.87 -2.52 7.25
N ILE A 97 -16.59 -3.10 6.08
CA ILE A 97 -16.46 -2.32 4.84
C ILE A 97 -17.84 -1.79 4.47
N ARG A 98 -18.01 -0.46 4.46
CA ARG A 98 -19.27 0.23 4.18
C ARG A 98 -19.30 0.93 2.83
N PHE A 99 -18.13 1.23 2.27
CA PHE A 99 -18.02 1.92 1.00
C PHE A 99 -16.84 1.38 0.21
N LEU A 100 -17.09 0.99 -1.05
CA LEU A 100 -16.06 0.64 -2.04
C LEU A 100 -16.50 1.15 -3.40
N LYS A 101 -15.74 2.07 -4.00
CA LYS A 101 -16.12 2.63 -5.30
C LYS A 101 -14.90 3.10 -6.11
N GLY A 102 -14.98 2.86 -7.43
CA GLY A 102 -14.07 3.40 -8.41
C GLY A 102 -14.66 4.60 -9.14
N TYR A 103 -13.80 5.52 -9.58
CA TYR A 103 -14.15 6.75 -10.28
C TYR A 103 -13.16 7.04 -11.40
N GLY A 104 -13.63 7.62 -12.48
CA GLY A 104 -12.79 8.01 -13.61
C GLY A 104 -12.28 6.82 -14.41
N GLU A 105 -11.08 6.94 -14.97
CA GLU A 105 -10.56 6.02 -15.98
C GLU A 105 -9.21 5.41 -15.60
N THR A 106 -8.95 4.21 -16.11
CA THR A 106 -7.65 3.53 -15.95
C THR A 106 -6.57 4.21 -16.80
N VAL A 107 -6.96 4.78 -17.92
CA VAL A 107 -6.15 5.62 -18.81
C VAL A 107 -6.96 6.84 -19.21
N ALA A 108 -6.39 8.02 -19.12
CA ALA A 108 -7.06 9.26 -19.51
C ALA A 108 -7.58 9.22 -20.94
N GLY A 109 -8.90 9.46 -21.11
CA GLY A 109 -9.57 9.48 -22.43
C GLY A 109 -9.82 8.10 -23.05
N SER A 110 -9.61 7.01 -22.31
CA SER A 110 -9.84 5.63 -22.85
C SER A 110 -11.30 5.17 -22.76
N GLY A 111 -12.10 5.76 -21.90
CA GLY A 111 -13.44 5.24 -21.55
C GLY A 111 -13.41 3.98 -20.67
N GLU A 112 -12.23 3.41 -20.35
CA GLU A 112 -12.12 2.26 -19.47
C GLU A 112 -12.24 2.70 -18.01
N ALA A 113 -13.39 2.42 -17.39
CA ALA A 113 -13.68 2.86 -16.03
C ALA A 113 -12.77 2.19 -14.98
N VAL A 114 -12.33 2.95 -13.98
CA VAL A 114 -11.83 2.42 -12.73
C VAL A 114 -12.96 1.76 -11.96
N THR A 115 -12.74 0.53 -11.53
CA THR A 115 -13.67 -0.26 -10.71
C THR A 115 -12.98 -0.68 -9.41
N THR A 116 -13.71 -1.37 -8.55
CA THR A 116 -13.16 -1.95 -7.32
C THR A 116 -12.14 -3.07 -7.60
N ASP A 117 -12.12 -3.62 -8.83
CA ASP A 117 -11.17 -4.65 -9.29
C ASP A 117 -9.94 -4.06 -10.00
N THR A 118 -9.84 -2.74 -10.09
CA THR A 118 -8.68 -2.10 -10.70
C THR A 118 -7.48 -2.15 -9.76
N VAL A 119 -6.35 -2.66 -10.25
CA VAL A 119 -5.09 -2.76 -9.50
C VAL A 119 -4.29 -1.46 -9.62
N PHE A 120 -3.76 -0.99 -8.50
CA PHE A 120 -2.92 0.20 -8.36
C PHE A 120 -1.65 -0.12 -7.57
N ARG A 121 -0.68 0.79 -7.59
CA ARG A 121 0.48 0.76 -6.68
C ARG A 121 0.14 1.43 -5.35
N TRP A 122 0.61 0.79 -4.27
CA TRP A 122 0.49 1.33 -2.92
C TRP A 122 1.60 2.31 -2.56
N ALA A 123 2.71 2.24 -3.27
CA ALA A 123 3.91 2.99 -2.92
C ALA A 123 4.27 2.81 -1.43
N SER A 124 4.49 3.88 -0.68
CA SER A 124 4.97 3.82 0.70
C SER A 124 4.01 3.21 1.73
N LEU A 125 2.75 2.89 1.38
CA LEU A 125 1.91 2.05 2.24
C LEU A 125 2.54 0.65 2.45
N SER A 126 3.41 0.21 1.54
CA SER A 126 4.21 -1.01 1.67
C SER A 126 5.04 -1.07 2.96
N LYS A 127 5.38 0.09 3.53
CA LYS A 127 6.14 0.16 4.78
C LYS A 127 5.36 -0.38 5.98
N GLY A 128 4.05 -0.18 5.99
CA GLY A 128 3.17 -0.81 6.99
C GLY A 128 3.23 -2.33 6.90
N VAL A 129 3.20 -2.88 5.67
CA VAL A 129 3.32 -4.34 5.46
C VAL A 129 4.65 -4.86 5.98
N ALA A 130 5.76 -4.16 5.73
CA ALA A 130 7.07 -4.55 6.25
C ALA A 130 7.15 -4.46 7.78
N GLY A 131 6.56 -3.41 8.36
CA GLY A 131 6.45 -3.26 9.81
C GLY A 131 5.70 -4.42 10.44
N ASP A 132 4.52 -4.76 9.90
CA ASP A 132 3.69 -5.85 10.40
C ASP A 132 4.37 -7.21 10.23
N MET A 133 5.02 -7.46 9.08
CA MET A 133 5.72 -8.72 8.83
C MET A 133 6.88 -8.93 9.82
N VAL A 134 7.70 -7.91 10.06
CA VAL A 134 8.80 -8.01 11.02
C VAL A 134 8.28 -8.11 12.47
N ALA A 135 7.23 -7.37 12.82
CA ALA A 135 6.61 -7.46 14.14
C ALA A 135 5.95 -8.84 14.38
N LEU A 136 5.33 -9.43 13.35
CA LEU A 136 4.78 -10.79 13.41
C LEU A 136 5.88 -11.83 13.66
N LEU A 137 7.01 -11.74 12.96
CA LEU A 137 8.15 -12.62 13.18
C LEU A 137 8.76 -12.44 14.59
N ALA A 138 8.73 -11.21 15.12
CA ALA A 138 9.16 -10.93 16.49
C ALA A 138 8.18 -11.52 17.53
N ASP A 139 6.86 -11.41 17.29
CA ASP A 139 5.84 -12.02 18.18
C ASP A 139 5.94 -13.54 18.20
N GLN A 140 6.36 -14.16 17.10
CA GLN A 140 6.68 -15.59 16.98
C GLN A 140 8.03 -15.98 17.62
N GLY A 141 8.78 -15.04 18.19
CA GLY A 141 10.08 -15.28 18.82
C GLY A 141 11.22 -15.57 17.85
N LYS A 142 11.04 -15.33 16.52
CA LYS A 142 12.04 -15.61 15.48
C LYS A 142 13.14 -14.53 15.40
N LEU A 143 12.87 -13.34 15.90
CA LEU A 143 13.81 -12.22 16.00
C LEU A 143 13.43 -11.32 17.18
N SER A 144 14.31 -10.38 17.56
CA SER A 144 13.96 -9.29 18.47
C SER A 144 14.05 -7.93 17.77
N LEU A 145 13.04 -7.09 17.98
CA LEU A 145 13.04 -5.71 17.49
C LEU A 145 14.17 -4.84 18.04
N TYR A 146 14.78 -5.27 19.16
CA TYR A 146 15.86 -4.57 19.85
C TYR A 146 17.26 -5.10 19.51
N GLU A 147 17.35 -6.11 18.63
CA GLU A 147 18.63 -6.60 18.14
C GLU A 147 19.21 -5.64 17.07
N PRO A 148 20.56 -5.58 16.97
CA PRO A 148 21.22 -4.80 15.93
C PRO A 148 20.76 -5.25 14.50
N VAL A 149 20.49 -4.27 13.63
CA VAL A 149 20.10 -4.55 12.26
C VAL A 149 21.20 -5.30 11.49
N ALA A 150 22.47 -5.10 11.86
CA ALA A 150 23.62 -5.83 11.29
C ALA A 150 23.54 -7.35 11.47
N LYS A 151 22.81 -7.83 12.46
CA LYS A 151 22.57 -9.26 12.64
C LYS A 151 21.82 -9.87 11.46
N TYR A 152 20.99 -9.10 10.78
CA TYR A 152 20.05 -9.56 9.78
C TYR A 152 20.36 -9.09 8.37
N SER A 153 20.70 -7.80 8.19
CA SER A 153 20.97 -7.23 6.88
C SER A 153 22.46 -7.33 6.53
N ALA A 154 22.75 -8.04 5.43
CA ALA A 154 24.11 -8.17 4.92
C ALA A 154 24.59 -6.95 4.15
N SER A 155 23.67 -6.15 3.59
CA SER A 155 24.03 -5.02 2.72
C SER A 155 23.99 -3.65 3.42
N LEU A 156 23.22 -3.49 4.50
CA LEU A 156 23.12 -2.19 5.19
C LEU A 156 24.43 -1.87 5.91
N ARG A 157 25.01 -0.72 5.55
CA ARG A 157 26.15 -0.12 6.26
C ARG A 157 25.81 1.33 6.60
N LEU A 158 26.04 1.71 7.84
CA LEU A 158 25.80 3.06 8.33
C LEU A 158 27.11 3.78 8.66
N PRO A 159 27.13 5.12 8.67
CA PRO A 159 28.33 5.87 9.05
C PRO A 159 28.90 5.39 10.40
N ALA A 160 30.21 5.28 10.49
CA ALA A 160 30.94 4.83 11.68
C ALA A 160 30.52 3.45 12.24
N GLY A 161 30.02 2.54 11.37
CA GLY A 161 29.61 1.20 11.79
C GLY A 161 28.35 1.19 12.66
N ASN A 162 27.52 2.21 12.57
CA ASN A 162 26.32 2.37 13.41
C ASN A 162 25.26 1.30 13.15
N GLU A 163 25.34 0.50 12.09
CA GLU A 163 24.49 -0.69 11.88
C GLU A 163 24.61 -1.73 12.99
N GLN A 164 25.73 -1.71 13.73
CA GLN A 164 25.96 -2.57 14.91
C GLN A 164 25.21 -2.08 16.17
N LYS A 165 24.74 -0.82 16.16
CA LYS A 165 24.02 -0.19 17.27
C LYS A 165 22.56 0.05 16.95
N ALA A 166 22.25 0.38 15.69
CA ALA A 166 20.89 0.60 15.21
C ALA A 166 20.10 -0.71 15.30
N THR A 167 18.97 -0.65 15.97
CA THR A 167 18.09 -1.79 16.15
C THR A 167 17.15 -1.99 14.95
N VAL A 168 16.53 -3.18 14.82
CA VAL A 168 15.46 -3.43 13.87
C VAL A 168 14.31 -2.43 14.04
N ALA A 169 13.97 -2.07 15.28
CA ALA A 169 12.98 -1.02 15.55
C ALA A 169 13.43 0.36 15.07
N ASP A 170 14.71 0.70 15.16
CA ASP A 170 15.24 1.97 14.64
C ASP A 170 15.15 2.04 13.11
N LEU A 171 15.43 0.92 12.44
CA LEU A 171 15.24 0.80 10.99
C LEU A 171 13.79 1.10 10.59
N LEU A 172 12.83 0.38 11.20
CA LEU A 172 11.41 0.47 10.85
C LEU A 172 10.75 1.78 11.29
N SER A 173 11.38 2.52 12.20
CA SER A 173 10.91 3.84 12.65
C SER A 173 11.74 5.00 12.09
N HIS A 174 12.60 4.76 11.09
CA HIS A 174 13.43 5.80 10.43
C HIS A 174 14.37 6.53 11.37
N ARG A 175 14.99 5.84 12.33
CA ARG A 175 15.88 6.42 13.34
C ARG A 175 17.33 5.99 13.18
N LEU A 176 17.81 5.89 11.94
CA LEU A 176 19.16 5.40 11.62
C LEU A 176 20.27 6.46 11.69
N GLY A 177 19.90 7.74 11.92
CA GLY A 177 20.88 8.82 11.97
C GLY A 177 21.33 9.35 10.63
N LEU A 178 20.63 9.02 9.55
CA LEU A 178 20.85 9.53 8.19
C LEU A 178 19.98 10.76 7.90
N PHE A 179 20.34 11.59 6.93
CA PHE A 179 19.43 12.61 6.42
C PHE A 179 18.29 11.98 5.61
N SER A 180 17.13 12.65 5.51
CA SER A 180 15.96 12.13 4.81
C SER A 180 16.25 11.84 3.34
N HIS A 181 15.68 10.72 2.82
CA HIS A 181 15.76 10.33 1.41
C HIS A 181 17.19 10.07 0.90
N ALA A 182 18.08 9.57 1.79
CA ALA A 182 19.46 9.26 1.43
C ALA A 182 19.52 8.25 0.28
N ASN A 183 20.17 8.65 -0.82
CA ASN A 183 20.34 7.89 -2.07
C ASN A 183 19.04 7.58 -2.86
N ASP A 184 17.89 8.18 -2.54
CA ASP A 184 16.65 7.93 -3.28
C ASP A 184 16.76 8.29 -4.77
N SER A 185 17.39 9.43 -5.12
CA SER A 185 17.63 9.81 -6.52
C SER A 185 18.44 8.76 -7.29
N LYS A 186 19.51 8.24 -6.67
CA LYS A 186 20.31 7.17 -7.27
C LYS A 186 19.54 5.86 -7.45
N LEU A 187 18.62 5.54 -6.53
CA LEU A 187 17.69 4.43 -6.70
C LEU A 187 16.77 4.67 -7.90
N GLU A 188 16.22 5.86 -8.03
CA GLU A 188 15.35 6.25 -9.15
C GLU A 188 16.11 6.25 -10.49
N ASP A 189 17.41 6.53 -10.50
CA ASP A 189 18.31 6.38 -11.64
C ASP A 189 18.65 4.90 -11.95
N GLY A 190 18.12 3.94 -11.18
CA GLY A 190 18.25 2.51 -11.43
C GLY A 190 19.48 1.84 -10.82
N MET A 191 20.22 2.50 -9.93
CA MET A 191 21.35 1.87 -9.23
C MET A 191 20.89 0.70 -8.35
N ASP A 192 21.80 -0.25 -8.13
CA ASP A 192 21.51 -1.46 -7.34
C ASP A 192 21.23 -1.13 -5.87
N PRO A 193 20.08 -1.56 -5.31
CA PRO A 193 19.69 -1.24 -3.93
C PRO A 193 20.66 -1.76 -2.86
N ARG A 194 21.31 -2.91 -3.07
CA ARG A 194 22.28 -3.45 -2.11
C ARG A 194 23.54 -2.61 -2.11
N PHE A 195 24.01 -2.20 -3.29
CA PHE A 195 25.12 -1.26 -3.42
C PHE A 195 24.78 0.08 -2.75
N LEU A 196 23.56 0.60 -2.97
CA LEU A 196 23.13 1.86 -2.36
C LEU A 196 23.07 1.74 -0.82
N ARG A 197 22.55 0.63 -0.27
CA ARG A 197 22.57 0.40 1.19
C ARG A 197 23.99 0.34 1.76
N ALA A 198 24.90 -0.31 1.06
CA ALA A 198 26.32 -0.36 1.47
C ALA A 198 26.99 1.04 1.41
N SER A 199 26.66 1.84 0.41
CA SER A 199 27.22 3.18 0.22
C SER A 199 26.74 4.21 1.25
N LEU A 200 25.70 3.92 2.03
CA LEU A 200 25.25 4.80 3.13
C LEU A 200 26.32 5.00 4.20
N ALA A 201 27.27 4.05 4.36
CA ALA A 201 28.42 4.19 5.25
C ALA A 201 29.29 5.42 4.95
N GLN A 202 29.28 5.90 3.71
CA GLN A 202 30.08 7.04 3.24
C GLN A 202 29.42 8.40 3.54
N LEU A 203 28.18 8.39 4.03
CA LEU A 203 27.45 9.61 4.36
C LEU A 203 27.84 10.12 5.76
N ASN A 204 27.51 11.39 6.02
CA ASN A 204 27.61 11.93 7.37
C ASN A 204 26.39 11.53 8.19
N SER A 205 26.61 11.13 9.44
CA SER A 205 25.54 10.93 10.42
C SER A 205 25.05 12.28 10.92
N ILE A 206 23.74 12.48 10.96
CA ILE A 206 23.12 13.70 11.53
C ILE A 206 22.82 13.57 13.02
N CYS A 207 22.76 12.34 13.53
CA CYS A 207 22.56 12.01 14.95
C CYS A 207 22.96 10.55 15.21
N SER A 208 23.01 10.14 16.45
CA SER A 208 23.13 8.73 16.81
C SER A 208 21.86 7.94 16.46
N PRO A 209 21.96 6.65 16.05
CA PRO A 209 20.78 5.81 15.88
C PRO A 209 19.87 5.87 17.10
N GLY A 210 18.57 5.87 16.87
CA GLY A 210 17.55 5.92 17.89
C GLY A 210 17.21 7.33 18.40
N THR A 211 17.94 8.39 18.04
CA THR A 211 17.78 9.72 18.65
C THR A 211 17.09 10.76 17.77
N CYS A 212 17.08 10.60 16.44
CA CYS A 212 16.36 11.50 15.53
C CYS A 212 15.61 10.72 14.46
N TRP A 213 14.67 11.38 13.81
CA TRP A 213 13.87 10.83 12.72
C TRP A 213 14.24 11.44 11.39
N ALA A 214 14.46 10.58 10.40
CA ALA A 214 14.67 11.00 9.01
C ALA A 214 14.20 9.90 8.06
N TYR A 215 13.17 10.18 7.27
CA TYR A 215 12.51 9.22 6.39
C TYR A 215 13.47 8.61 5.36
N GLN A 216 13.45 7.28 5.21
CA GLN A 216 14.34 6.50 4.35
C GLN A 216 13.54 5.55 3.44
N ASN A 217 13.98 5.40 2.18
CA ASN A 217 13.51 4.32 1.31
C ASN A 217 14.60 3.25 1.15
N VAL A 218 15.80 3.65 0.71
CA VAL A 218 16.94 2.74 0.48
C VAL A 218 17.30 1.96 1.74
N ALA A 219 17.52 2.66 2.86
CA ALA A 219 17.88 2.00 4.11
C ALA A 219 16.72 1.16 4.67
N TYR A 220 15.47 1.65 4.58
CA TYR A 220 14.28 0.96 5.09
C TYR A 220 14.11 -0.44 4.49
N ASP A 221 14.48 -0.59 3.22
CA ASP A 221 14.36 -1.87 2.53
C ASP A 221 15.33 -2.96 3.04
N ALA A 222 16.22 -2.66 3.97
CA ALA A 222 16.90 -3.71 4.74
C ALA A 222 15.91 -4.62 5.49
N ALA A 223 14.65 -4.19 5.68
CA ALA A 223 13.56 -5.04 6.15
C ALA A 223 13.31 -6.25 5.25
N THR A 224 13.51 -6.13 3.94
CA THR A 224 13.50 -7.26 2.99
C THR A 224 14.50 -8.32 3.40
N GLU A 225 15.76 -7.94 3.64
CA GLU A 225 16.82 -8.89 4.04
C GLU A 225 16.57 -9.50 5.44
N ILE A 226 15.95 -8.75 6.35
CA ILE A 226 15.56 -9.27 7.68
C ILE A 226 14.55 -10.40 7.52
N VAL A 227 13.48 -10.16 6.75
CA VAL A 227 12.44 -11.17 6.51
C VAL A 227 12.99 -12.38 5.78
N GLU A 228 13.78 -12.19 4.72
CA GLU A 228 14.40 -13.27 3.95
C GLU A 228 15.32 -14.13 4.81
N LYS A 229 16.15 -13.52 5.64
CA LYS A 229 17.06 -14.23 6.55
C LYS A 229 16.32 -15.06 7.59
N VAL A 230 15.24 -14.53 8.14
CA VAL A 230 14.49 -15.18 9.23
C VAL A 230 13.58 -16.29 8.71
N THR A 231 13.00 -16.11 7.52
CA THR A 231 12.03 -17.05 6.94
C THR A 231 12.66 -18.07 5.98
N GLY A 232 13.83 -17.77 5.42
CA GLY A 232 14.44 -18.56 4.35
C GLY A 232 13.71 -18.46 3.00
N LYS A 233 12.75 -17.55 2.87
CA LYS A 233 11.93 -17.31 1.67
C LYS A 233 12.20 -15.91 1.12
N SER A 234 11.91 -15.69 -0.16
CA SER A 234 11.91 -14.33 -0.69
C SER A 234 10.88 -13.47 0.06
N TYR A 235 11.13 -12.16 0.16
CA TYR A 235 10.24 -11.23 0.84
C TYR A 235 8.79 -11.28 0.33
N PRO A 236 8.53 -11.27 -1.02
CA PRO A 236 7.18 -11.39 -1.54
C PRO A 236 6.49 -12.72 -1.18
N GLU A 237 7.23 -13.83 -1.16
CA GLU A 237 6.69 -15.14 -0.77
C GLU A 237 6.32 -15.17 0.71
N ALA A 238 7.21 -14.69 1.57
CA ALA A 238 6.96 -14.62 3.01
C ALA A 238 5.74 -13.75 3.34
N VAL A 239 5.63 -12.56 2.73
CA VAL A 239 4.48 -11.67 2.94
C VAL A 239 3.19 -12.31 2.42
N ARG A 240 3.22 -12.94 1.25
CA ARG A 240 2.04 -13.64 0.72
C ARG A 240 1.58 -14.77 1.65
N GLU A 241 2.51 -15.57 2.17
CA GLU A 241 2.20 -16.71 3.04
C GLU A 241 1.68 -16.29 4.42
N HIS A 242 2.29 -15.26 5.01
CA HIS A 242 2.00 -14.88 6.40
C HIS A 242 0.96 -13.77 6.54
N LEU A 243 0.73 -12.97 5.49
CA LEU A 243 -0.18 -11.81 5.56
C LEU A 243 -1.23 -11.86 4.45
N PHE A 244 -0.85 -11.74 3.17
CA PHE A 244 -1.82 -11.53 2.10
C PHE A 244 -2.73 -12.73 1.85
N GLY A 245 -2.19 -13.94 1.88
CA GLY A 245 -2.97 -15.18 1.70
C GLY A 245 -3.97 -15.38 2.83
N PRO A 246 -3.54 -15.41 4.11
CA PRO A 246 -4.46 -15.54 5.24
C PRO A 246 -5.53 -14.45 5.32
N LEU A 247 -5.22 -13.22 4.88
CA LEU A 247 -6.20 -12.13 4.80
C LEU A 247 -7.12 -12.21 3.57
N GLY A 248 -6.88 -13.13 2.63
CA GLY A 248 -7.68 -13.22 1.41
C GLY A 248 -7.41 -12.09 0.41
N MET A 249 -6.25 -11.43 0.44
CA MET A 249 -5.88 -10.34 -0.47
C MET A 249 -5.43 -10.90 -1.83
N ALA A 250 -6.40 -11.35 -2.62
CA ALA A 250 -6.18 -12.15 -3.83
C ALA A 250 -5.45 -11.40 -4.97
N SER A 251 -5.58 -10.09 -5.06
CA SER A 251 -4.95 -9.27 -6.10
C SER A 251 -3.58 -8.70 -5.70
N ALA A 252 -3.17 -8.92 -4.44
CA ALA A 252 -1.95 -8.33 -3.91
C ALA A 252 -0.70 -8.95 -4.55
N SER A 253 0.21 -8.11 -5.02
CA SER A 253 1.49 -8.50 -5.62
C SER A 253 2.60 -7.50 -5.26
N MET A 254 3.87 -7.89 -5.51
CA MET A 254 5.03 -7.04 -5.23
C MET A 254 6.01 -6.98 -6.40
N SER A 255 5.50 -7.02 -7.62
CA SER A 255 6.33 -6.91 -8.82
C SER A 255 5.67 -6.02 -9.86
N ARG A 256 6.48 -5.50 -10.79
CA ARG A 256 5.99 -4.78 -11.96
C ARG A 256 5.05 -5.67 -12.78
N ASP A 257 5.45 -6.90 -13.00
CA ASP A 257 4.66 -7.85 -13.79
C ASP A 257 3.31 -8.14 -13.12
N GLY A 258 3.27 -8.32 -11.80
CA GLY A 258 2.01 -8.47 -11.06
C GLY A 258 1.03 -7.29 -11.21
N LEU A 259 1.54 -6.08 -11.51
CA LEU A 259 0.70 -4.95 -11.89
C LEU A 259 0.28 -5.00 -13.35
N VAL A 260 1.25 -5.06 -14.28
CA VAL A 260 0.98 -4.81 -15.71
C VAL A 260 0.29 -5.97 -16.42
N THR A 261 0.32 -7.17 -15.86
CA THR A 261 -0.40 -8.35 -16.36
C THR A 261 -1.77 -8.54 -15.69
N ALA A 262 -2.11 -7.71 -14.69
CA ALA A 262 -3.43 -7.76 -14.09
C ALA A 262 -4.52 -7.48 -15.13
N LYS A 263 -5.64 -8.23 -15.06
CA LYS A 263 -6.75 -8.10 -16.01
C LYS A 263 -7.24 -6.66 -16.15
N ARG A 264 -7.21 -5.89 -15.05
CA ARG A 264 -7.56 -4.47 -15.00
C ARG A 264 -6.59 -3.74 -14.07
N TRP A 265 -5.86 -2.79 -14.61
CA TRP A 265 -4.93 -1.98 -13.82
C TRP A 265 -4.89 -0.53 -14.31
N ALA A 266 -4.66 0.38 -13.42
CA ALA A 266 -4.61 1.80 -13.71
C ALA A 266 -3.23 2.19 -14.23
N ARG A 267 -3.14 2.86 -15.37
CA ARG A 267 -1.88 3.38 -15.95
C ARG A 267 -1.43 4.63 -15.20
N PRO A 268 -0.14 4.81 -14.96
CA PRO A 268 0.37 5.98 -14.22
C PRO A 268 0.32 7.26 -15.07
N HIS A 269 -0.14 8.37 -14.47
CA HIS A 269 -0.20 9.69 -15.11
C HIS A 269 0.51 10.74 -14.25
N VAL A 270 1.24 11.65 -14.89
CA VAL A 270 1.95 12.75 -14.19
C VAL A 270 1.20 14.08 -14.32
N GLY A 271 0.51 14.33 -15.43
CA GLY A 271 -0.11 15.61 -15.76
C GLY A 271 -1.65 15.64 -15.79
N GLY A 272 -2.35 14.70 -15.13
CA GLY A 272 -3.81 14.65 -15.11
C GLY A 272 -4.46 14.19 -16.43
N LYS A 273 -5.73 14.59 -16.68
CA LYS A 273 -6.57 14.14 -17.81
C LYS A 273 -5.99 14.43 -19.19
N ASN A 274 -5.20 15.47 -19.32
CA ASN A 274 -4.60 15.88 -20.60
C ASN A 274 -3.24 15.23 -20.83
N SER A 275 -2.78 14.33 -19.97
CA SER A 275 -1.50 13.67 -20.12
C SER A 275 -1.65 12.25 -20.63
N LYS A 276 -0.67 11.80 -21.44
CA LYS A 276 -0.52 10.39 -21.73
C LYS A 276 0.00 9.64 -20.51
N PRO A 277 -0.30 8.34 -20.39
CA PRO A 277 0.30 7.53 -19.33
C PRO A 277 1.81 7.46 -19.52
N VAL A 278 2.54 7.41 -18.41
CA VAL A 278 3.99 7.18 -18.38
C VAL A 278 4.27 5.70 -18.13
N GLU A 279 5.52 5.26 -18.36
CA GLU A 279 5.92 3.90 -18.02
C GLU A 279 5.89 3.67 -16.51
N VAL A 280 5.60 2.42 -16.12
CA VAL A 280 5.72 1.96 -14.74
C VAL A 280 7.19 1.87 -14.38
N ALA A 281 7.64 2.74 -13.49
CA ALA A 281 9.02 2.76 -13.04
C ALA A 281 9.36 1.53 -12.18
N GLU A 282 10.49 0.86 -12.51
CA GLU A 282 10.97 -0.36 -11.87
C GLU A 282 11.63 -0.13 -10.49
N PRO A 283 12.36 0.98 -10.23
CA PRO A 283 13.26 1.09 -9.07
C PRO A 283 12.62 0.73 -7.71
N TYR A 284 11.39 1.16 -7.46
CA TYR A 284 10.71 0.87 -6.19
C TYR A 284 10.21 -0.57 -6.05
N TYR A 285 10.14 -1.37 -7.13
CA TYR A 285 9.92 -2.82 -7.01
C TYR A 285 11.18 -3.57 -6.55
N ARG A 286 12.35 -2.97 -6.73
CA ARG A 286 13.63 -3.50 -6.25
C ARG A 286 13.88 -3.21 -4.77
N VAL A 287 13.01 -2.42 -4.14
CA VAL A 287 12.95 -2.13 -2.69
C VAL A 287 11.54 -2.42 -2.17
N PRO A 288 11.10 -3.69 -2.20
CA PRO A 288 9.70 -4.05 -2.02
C PRO A 288 9.14 -3.70 -0.62
N ALA A 289 9.96 -3.78 0.43
CA ALA A 289 9.56 -3.36 1.77
C ALA A 289 9.27 -1.84 1.86
N ALA A 290 9.91 -1.03 1.02
CA ALA A 290 9.71 0.42 1.00
C ALA A 290 8.57 0.88 0.08
N GLY A 291 8.27 0.16 -1.04
CA GLY A 291 7.34 0.69 -2.03
C GLY A 291 6.83 -0.29 -3.10
N GLY A 292 6.91 -1.62 -2.88
CA GLY A 292 6.67 -2.62 -3.92
C GLY A 292 5.25 -3.14 -4.07
N VAL A 293 4.33 -2.88 -3.14
CA VAL A 293 2.98 -3.49 -3.14
C VAL A 293 2.07 -2.89 -4.20
N ASN A 294 1.33 -3.75 -4.86
CA ASN A 294 0.17 -3.44 -5.71
C ASN A 294 -1.04 -4.20 -5.19
N SER A 295 -2.22 -3.64 -5.29
CA SER A 295 -3.50 -4.38 -5.19
C SER A 295 -4.69 -3.55 -5.66
N THR A 296 -5.87 -4.15 -5.57
CA THR A 296 -7.16 -3.47 -5.69
C THR A 296 -7.50 -2.70 -4.42
N ILE A 297 -8.51 -1.84 -4.50
CA ILE A 297 -9.07 -1.15 -3.31
C ILE A 297 -9.76 -2.14 -2.37
N LYS A 298 -10.27 -3.28 -2.86
CA LYS A 298 -10.84 -4.35 -2.04
C LYS A 298 -9.80 -4.89 -1.06
N ASP A 299 -8.63 -5.27 -1.57
CA ASP A 299 -7.55 -5.81 -0.74
C ASP A 299 -7.01 -4.75 0.24
N LEU A 300 -6.92 -3.48 -0.20
CA LEU A 300 -6.49 -2.41 0.68
C LEU A 300 -7.52 -2.15 1.80
N ALA A 301 -8.82 -2.33 1.55
CA ALA A 301 -9.85 -2.24 2.58
C ALA A 301 -9.81 -3.44 3.56
N ILE A 302 -9.51 -4.65 3.07
CA ILE A 302 -9.24 -5.82 3.93
C ILE A 302 -8.00 -5.55 4.81
N TRP A 303 -6.93 -5.00 4.21
CA TRP A 303 -5.75 -4.60 4.96
C TRP A 303 -6.07 -3.57 6.06
N LEU A 304 -6.92 -2.58 5.75
CA LEU A 304 -7.41 -1.61 6.71
C LEU A 304 -8.16 -2.27 7.88
N GLN A 305 -9.03 -3.25 7.60
CA GLN A 305 -9.73 -4.02 8.64
C GLN A 305 -8.73 -4.75 9.56
N ALA A 306 -7.72 -5.41 8.97
CA ALA A 306 -6.70 -6.12 9.72
C ALA A 306 -5.91 -5.18 10.65
N GLN A 307 -5.60 -3.94 10.21
CA GLN A 307 -4.93 -2.93 11.03
C GLN A 307 -5.76 -2.45 12.23
N MET A 308 -7.06 -2.67 12.20
CA MET A 308 -7.99 -2.34 13.29
C MET A 308 -8.38 -3.56 14.15
N GLY A 309 -7.66 -4.68 13.99
CA GLY A 309 -7.84 -5.88 14.79
C GLY A 309 -9.12 -6.67 14.46
N VAL A 310 -9.60 -6.59 13.22
CA VAL A 310 -10.73 -7.41 12.74
C VAL A 310 -10.28 -8.84 12.47
N GLU A 311 -8.99 -9.03 12.10
CA GLU A 311 -8.38 -10.32 11.78
C GLU A 311 -7.28 -10.69 12.79
N PRO A 312 -7.63 -10.99 14.07
CA PRO A 312 -6.65 -11.17 15.16
C PRO A 312 -5.81 -12.44 15.00
N ASP A 313 -6.25 -13.41 14.22
CA ASP A 313 -5.50 -14.64 13.92
C ASP A 313 -4.31 -14.37 12.97
N VAL A 314 -4.38 -13.29 12.18
CA VAL A 314 -3.30 -12.87 11.28
C VAL A 314 -2.45 -11.77 11.92
N LEU A 315 -3.09 -10.71 12.42
CA LEU A 315 -2.43 -9.61 13.13
C LEU A 315 -2.92 -9.55 14.57
N SER A 316 -2.19 -10.21 15.46
CA SER A 316 -2.53 -10.25 16.89
C SER A 316 -2.54 -8.84 17.50
N PRO A 317 -3.29 -8.61 18.59
CA PRO A 317 -3.25 -7.33 19.30
C PRO A 317 -1.84 -6.91 19.71
N ARG A 318 -0.92 -7.85 19.98
CA ARG A 318 0.49 -7.58 20.34
C ARG A 318 1.27 -7.06 19.13
N VAL A 319 1.06 -7.65 17.94
CA VAL A 319 1.66 -7.18 16.69
C VAL A 319 1.19 -5.76 16.40
N LEU A 320 -0.13 -5.52 16.41
CA LEU A 320 -0.71 -4.20 16.14
C LEU A 320 -0.22 -3.15 17.17
N GLN A 321 -0.19 -3.49 18.43
CA GLN A 321 0.36 -2.60 19.47
C GLN A 321 1.83 -2.25 19.18
N SER A 322 2.63 -3.23 18.78
CA SER A 322 4.06 -3.03 18.48
C SER A 322 4.29 -2.05 17.35
N VAL A 323 3.54 -2.18 16.23
CA VAL A 323 3.73 -1.34 15.04
C VAL A 323 3.07 0.03 15.17
N GLN A 324 1.97 0.14 15.91
CA GLN A 324 1.18 1.34 16.07
C GLN A 324 1.59 2.19 17.29
N THR A 325 2.58 1.77 18.07
CA THR A 325 3.11 2.57 19.19
C THR A 325 4.08 3.63 18.67
N ALA A 326 3.87 4.88 19.07
CA ALA A 326 4.76 6.00 18.75
C ALA A 326 6.17 5.76 19.32
N ARG A 327 7.18 5.82 18.46
CA ARG A 327 8.58 5.63 18.83
C ARG A 327 9.41 6.90 18.74
N VAL A 328 8.96 7.84 17.94
CA VAL A 328 9.64 9.13 17.75
C VAL A 328 8.65 10.19 17.30
N ALA A 329 8.76 11.38 17.88
CA ALA A 329 8.01 12.55 17.39
C ALA A 329 8.55 13.03 16.04
N THR A 330 7.66 13.50 15.17
CA THR A 330 8.01 13.97 13.82
C THR A 330 7.56 15.43 13.60
N PRO A 331 8.19 16.41 14.29
CA PRO A 331 7.77 17.81 14.20
C PRO A 331 7.89 18.42 12.80
N GLY A 332 8.87 17.97 12.00
CA GLY A 332 9.00 18.37 10.60
C GLY A 332 7.82 17.91 9.74
N GLU A 333 7.26 16.74 10.00
CA GLU A 333 6.04 16.27 9.36
C GLU A 333 4.83 17.12 9.76
N LEU A 334 4.69 17.40 11.05
CA LEU A 334 3.65 18.28 11.55
C LEU A 334 3.71 19.67 10.90
N GLY A 335 4.93 20.18 10.63
CA GLY A 335 5.14 21.42 9.88
C GLY A 335 4.59 21.37 8.44
N ARG A 336 4.62 20.22 7.77
CA ARG A 336 4.04 20.02 6.43
C ARG A 336 2.50 19.98 6.45
N LEU A 337 1.91 19.61 7.59
CA LEU A 337 0.46 19.50 7.78
C LEU A 337 -0.19 20.83 8.21
N ARG A 338 0.41 21.98 7.88
CA ARG A 338 -0.10 23.33 8.29
C ARG A 338 -1.58 23.55 7.90
N LYS A 339 -1.99 23.07 6.75
CA LYS A 339 -3.38 23.16 6.25
C LYS A 339 -4.37 22.49 7.22
N TYR A 340 -3.93 21.48 7.95
CA TYR A 340 -4.76 20.62 8.81
C TYR A 340 -4.56 20.89 10.31
N ARG A 341 -3.83 21.97 10.67
CA ARG A 341 -3.47 22.28 12.07
C ARG A 341 -4.65 22.54 13.00
N GLU A 342 -5.82 22.83 12.45
CA GLU A 342 -7.06 22.91 13.22
C GLU A 342 -7.42 21.55 13.86
N ARG A 343 -7.02 20.44 13.24
CA ARG A 343 -7.35 19.08 13.64
C ARG A 343 -6.13 18.27 14.05
N VAL A 344 -5.00 18.44 13.37
CA VAL A 344 -3.77 17.65 13.60
C VAL A 344 -2.87 18.39 14.59
N HIS A 345 -2.78 17.91 15.82
CA HIS A 345 -2.05 18.58 16.90
C HIS A 345 -0.64 18.02 17.08
N THR A 346 -0.45 16.70 16.93
CA THR A 346 0.84 16.04 17.04
C THR A 346 1.08 15.07 15.89
N ALA A 347 2.34 14.77 15.63
CA ALA A 347 2.75 13.75 14.68
C ALA A 347 3.93 12.95 15.23
N ALA A 348 3.87 11.63 15.09
CA ALA A 348 4.89 10.67 15.49
C ALA A 348 4.99 9.54 14.47
N TYR A 349 6.00 8.66 14.62
CA TYR A 349 6.19 7.49 13.78
C TYR A 349 6.39 6.24 14.65
N GLY A 350 5.70 5.15 14.26
CA GLY A 350 5.81 3.81 14.80
C GLY A 350 6.73 2.91 13.96
N LEU A 351 6.37 1.64 13.74
CA LEU A 351 7.09 0.74 12.85
C LEU A 351 6.37 0.67 11.48
N GLY A 352 6.72 1.58 10.57
CA GLY A 352 6.10 1.70 9.26
C GLY A 352 4.81 2.53 9.23
N TRP A 353 4.38 3.11 10.33
CA TRP A 353 3.14 3.85 10.49
C TRP A 353 3.34 5.25 11.05
N ARG A 354 2.59 6.23 10.54
CA ARG A 354 2.45 7.57 11.10
C ARG A 354 1.33 7.56 12.13
N ILE A 355 1.51 8.30 13.21
CA ILE A 355 0.57 8.37 14.33
C ILE A 355 0.32 9.84 14.60
N TYR A 356 -0.95 10.21 14.63
CA TYR A 356 -1.37 11.60 14.83
C TYR A 356 -2.35 11.73 15.98
N ASP A 357 -2.34 12.89 16.62
CA ASP A 357 -3.48 13.39 17.37
C ASP A 357 -4.33 14.21 16.41
N TYR A 358 -5.53 13.72 16.11
CA TYR A 358 -6.54 14.37 15.28
C TYR A 358 -7.72 14.78 16.15
N ALA A 359 -7.84 16.08 16.47
CA ALA A 359 -8.90 16.61 17.34
C ALA A 359 -9.05 15.88 18.68
N GLY A 360 -7.93 15.45 19.29
CA GLY A 360 -7.93 14.69 20.55
C GLY A 360 -8.07 13.18 20.39
N HIS A 361 -8.18 12.68 19.15
CA HIS A 361 -8.26 11.25 18.85
C HIS A 361 -6.93 10.74 18.27
N ARG A 362 -6.55 9.52 18.66
CA ARG A 362 -5.37 8.87 18.11
C ARG A 362 -5.71 8.23 16.79
N VAL A 363 -5.21 8.77 15.68
CA VAL A 363 -5.35 8.20 14.34
C VAL A 363 -4.01 7.72 13.81
N ILE A 364 -4.06 6.68 12.98
CA ILE A 364 -2.90 6.04 12.38
C ILE A 364 -3.08 6.08 10.87
N GLY A 365 -1.99 6.33 10.14
CA GLY A 365 -2.09 6.37 8.70
C GLY A 365 -0.74 6.37 7.99
N HIS A 366 -0.79 6.41 6.69
CA HIS A 366 0.36 6.63 5.83
C HIS A 366 -0.10 7.15 4.46
N HIS A 367 0.77 7.92 3.81
CA HIS A 367 0.60 8.31 2.42
C HIS A 367 1.62 7.58 1.55
N GLY A 368 1.23 7.26 0.34
CA GLY A 368 2.11 6.68 -0.66
C GLY A 368 2.25 7.56 -1.90
N GLY A 369 3.44 7.58 -2.49
CA GLY A 369 3.70 8.27 -3.73
C GLY A 369 4.87 7.67 -4.48
N VAL A 370 4.63 7.31 -5.74
CA VAL A 370 5.64 7.04 -6.78
C VAL A 370 5.21 7.74 -8.05
N ARG A 371 6.06 7.78 -9.04
CA ARG A 371 5.74 8.45 -10.31
C ARG A 371 4.41 7.95 -10.88
N GLY A 372 3.42 8.85 -10.99
CA GLY A 372 2.11 8.59 -11.55
C GLY A 372 1.12 7.83 -10.67
N TYR A 373 1.45 7.52 -9.41
CA TYR A 373 0.54 6.91 -8.44
C TYR A 373 0.63 7.57 -7.08
N ARG A 374 -0.49 7.61 -6.40
CA ARG A 374 -0.61 8.02 -5.00
C ARG A 374 -1.58 7.09 -4.27
N SER A 375 -1.44 7.06 -2.95
CA SER A 375 -2.29 6.29 -2.05
C SER A 375 -2.41 6.96 -0.70
N LEU A 376 -3.44 6.62 0.03
CA LEU A 376 -3.60 6.98 1.44
C LEU A 376 -4.29 5.87 2.22
N ILE A 377 -4.00 5.82 3.49
CA ILE A 377 -4.69 5.05 4.53
C ILE A 377 -4.71 5.89 5.81
N MET A 378 -5.87 6.01 6.44
CA MET A 378 -6.01 6.62 7.78
C MET A 378 -7.14 5.94 8.54
N PHE A 379 -6.93 5.65 9.82
CA PHE A 379 -7.89 4.95 10.66
C PHE A 379 -7.72 5.24 12.15
N ASP A 380 -8.81 5.08 12.86
CA ASP A 380 -8.84 5.03 14.32
C ASP A 380 -9.09 3.58 14.78
N PRO A 381 -8.10 2.91 15.41
CA PRO A 381 -8.26 1.53 15.86
C PRO A 381 -9.32 1.37 16.96
N ALA A 382 -9.56 2.42 17.76
CA ALA A 382 -10.55 2.36 18.84
C ALA A 382 -11.98 2.38 18.29
N LEU A 383 -12.22 3.15 17.21
CA LEU A 383 -13.48 3.17 16.49
C LEU A 383 -13.62 2.05 15.47
N LYS A 384 -12.55 1.30 15.18
CA LYS A 384 -12.47 0.37 14.06
C LYS A 384 -12.98 0.98 12.76
N SER A 385 -12.62 2.25 12.53
CA SER A 385 -13.13 3.04 11.40
C SER A 385 -11.98 3.75 10.70
N GLY A 386 -12.06 3.81 9.35
CA GLY A 386 -10.99 4.40 8.56
C GLY A 386 -11.30 4.45 7.07
N VAL A 387 -10.39 5.07 6.32
CA VAL A 387 -10.49 5.31 4.89
C VAL A 387 -9.20 4.93 4.18
N VAL A 388 -9.35 4.40 2.97
CA VAL A 388 -8.27 4.10 2.03
C VAL A 388 -8.59 4.67 0.67
N ALA A 389 -7.56 5.11 -0.06
CA ALA A 389 -7.71 5.51 -1.45
C ALA A 389 -6.46 5.23 -2.27
N LEU A 390 -6.67 4.94 -3.57
CA LEU A 390 -5.66 4.66 -4.58
C LEU A 390 -5.97 5.47 -5.82
N TRP A 391 -4.98 6.14 -6.42
CA TRP A 391 -5.20 6.86 -7.69
C TRP A 391 -3.98 6.85 -8.60
N ASN A 392 -4.25 6.90 -9.91
CA ASN A 392 -3.26 6.84 -10.97
C ASN A 392 -2.84 8.24 -11.47
N GLY A 393 -2.54 9.13 -10.55
CA GLY A 393 -2.10 10.48 -10.82
C GLY A 393 -1.05 10.97 -9.83
N SER A 394 -0.27 11.98 -10.22
CA SER A 394 0.71 12.63 -9.32
C SER A 394 0.10 13.74 -8.47
N SER A 395 -1.18 14.06 -8.65
CA SER A 395 -1.89 15.08 -7.87
C SER A 395 -1.93 14.72 -6.39
N SER A 396 -1.70 15.71 -5.53
CA SER A 396 -1.91 15.59 -4.08
C SER A 396 -3.30 16.07 -3.64
N GLN A 397 -4.18 16.43 -4.57
CA GLN A 397 -5.51 16.96 -4.26
C GLN A 397 -6.36 16.01 -3.41
N PRO A 398 -6.33 14.66 -3.63
CA PRO A 398 -7.06 13.73 -2.78
C PRO A 398 -6.56 13.65 -1.32
N TRP A 399 -5.36 14.16 -1.01
CA TRP A 399 -4.92 14.30 0.38
C TRP A 399 -5.74 15.39 1.06
N GLY A 400 -6.59 15.00 1.91
CA GLY A 400 -7.66 15.78 2.54
C GLY A 400 -8.92 14.95 2.69
N LEU A 401 -9.07 13.90 1.84
CA LEU A 401 -10.16 12.95 1.93
C LEU A 401 -10.20 12.26 3.29
N GLU A 402 -9.04 11.85 3.80
CA GLU A 402 -8.92 11.21 5.10
C GLU A 402 -9.45 12.12 6.22
N TYR A 403 -9.23 13.41 6.14
CA TYR A 403 -9.70 14.36 7.15
C TYR A 403 -11.20 14.63 7.03
N GLU A 404 -11.76 14.68 5.79
CA GLU A 404 -13.22 14.78 5.61
C GLU A 404 -13.94 13.57 6.18
N VAL A 405 -13.37 12.37 6.01
CA VAL A 405 -13.95 11.13 6.55
C VAL A 405 -13.80 11.06 8.07
N MET A 406 -12.65 11.45 8.63
CA MET A 406 -12.46 11.52 10.08
C MET A 406 -13.39 12.55 10.74
N ASP A 407 -13.60 13.73 10.11
CA ASP A 407 -14.57 14.71 10.60
C ASP A 407 -15.99 14.09 10.68
N MET A 408 -16.39 13.27 9.70
CA MET A 408 -17.67 12.55 9.74
C MET A 408 -17.74 11.57 10.93
N PHE A 409 -16.70 10.73 11.11
CA PHE A 409 -16.67 9.75 12.19
C PHE A 409 -16.72 10.38 13.58
N TYR A 410 -16.06 11.52 13.75
CA TYR A 410 -16.05 12.25 15.03
C TYR A 410 -17.17 13.28 15.15
N ARG A 411 -18.05 13.41 14.13
CA ARG A 411 -19.14 14.38 14.07
C ARG A 411 -18.65 15.82 14.29
N LEU A 412 -17.49 16.12 13.72
CA LEU A 412 -16.92 17.44 13.75
C LEU A 412 -17.56 18.33 12.68
N GLU A 413 -17.46 19.65 12.88
CA GLU A 413 -17.88 20.62 11.87
C GLU A 413 -17.17 20.34 10.53
N PRO A 414 -17.94 20.12 9.45
CA PRO A 414 -17.35 19.82 8.15
C PRO A 414 -16.41 20.93 7.65
N ARG A 415 -15.29 20.51 7.05
CA ARG A 415 -14.33 21.41 6.39
C ARG A 415 -14.10 20.94 4.96
N ASP A 416 -13.86 21.89 4.06
CA ASP A 416 -13.47 21.61 2.67
C ASP A 416 -11.96 21.26 2.59
N TRP A 417 -11.60 20.09 3.16
CA TRP A 417 -10.20 19.64 3.15
C TRP A 417 -9.70 19.30 1.75
N LEU A 418 -10.59 18.90 0.84
CA LEU A 418 -10.30 18.63 -0.57
C LEU A 418 -10.15 19.90 -1.41
N ALA A 419 -10.50 21.08 -0.86
CA ALA A 419 -10.47 22.37 -1.55
C ALA A 419 -11.28 22.36 -2.87
N LEU A 420 -12.51 21.85 -2.82
CA LEU A 420 -13.40 21.75 -3.97
C LEU A 420 -14.34 22.93 -4.10
N GLU A 421 -14.55 23.70 -3.04
CA GLU A 421 -15.36 24.90 -3.05
C GLU A 421 -14.53 26.07 -3.61
N SER A 422 -15.11 26.82 -4.54
CA SER A 422 -14.48 28.04 -5.05
C SER A 422 -14.24 28.99 -3.88
N LYS A 423 -13.01 29.44 -3.68
CA LYS A 423 -12.76 30.54 -2.76
C LYS A 423 -13.66 31.70 -3.20
N PRO A 424 -14.40 32.37 -2.28
CA PRO A 424 -15.05 33.64 -2.60
C PRO A 424 -14.02 34.54 -3.29
N ALA A 425 -14.41 35.18 -4.38
CA ALA A 425 -13.54 36.16 -5.03
C ALA A 425 -13.05 37.12 -3.95
N ALA A 426 -11.75 37.36 -3.89
CA ALA A 426 -11.21 38.36 -2.99
C ALA A 426 -12.01 39.65 -3.22
N PRO A 427 -12.45 40.37 -2.17
CA PRO A 427 -13.12 41.65 -2.36
C PRO A 427 -12.23 42.51 -3.26
N PRO A 428 -12.81 43.26 -4.19
CA PRO A 428 -12.03 44.16 -5.04
C PRO A 428 -11.17 45.06 -4.14
N PRO A 429 -9.92 45.33 -4.54
CA PRO A 429 -9.06 46.21 -3.76
C PRO A 429 -9.83 47.52 -3.52
N PRO A 430 -9.70 48.12 -2.34
CA PRO A 430 -10.33 49.42 -2.06
C PRO A 430 -9.95 50.37 -3.17
N PRO A 431 -10.88 51.30 -3.58
CA PRO A 431 -10.56 52.32 -4.57
C PRO A 431 -9.29 53.03 -4.12
N ALA A 432 -8.33 53.21 -5.04
CA ALA A 432 -7.13 53.99 -4.76
C ALA A 432 -7.57 55.37 -4.22
N GLU A 433 -7.09 55.74 -3.06
CA GLU A 433 -7.28 57.08 -2.54
C GLU A 433 -6.76 58.08 -3.56
N PRO A 434 -7.46 59.23 -3.78
CA PRO A 434 -6.99 60.23 -4.73
C PRO A 434 -5.60 60.70 -4.30
N GLY A 435 -4.62 60.49 -5.18
CA GLY A 435 -3.20 60.65 -4.90
C GLY A 435 -2.83 62.00 -4.36
N GLU A 436 -1.97 62.04 -3.37
CA GLU A 436 -1.10 63.16 -3.08
C GLU A 436 -0.23 63.42 -4.34
N PRO A 437 0.01 64.68 -4.69
CA PRO A 437 0.79 65.05 -5.86
C PRO A 437 2.23 64.57 -5.69
N ALA A 438 2.76 63.92 -6.72
CA ALA A 438 4.13 63.42 -6.79
C ALA A 438 5.12 64.55 -6.52
N ALA A 439 5.95 64.41 -5.50
CA ALA A 439 7.11 65.24 -5.28
C ALA A 439 8.10 65.02 -6.44
N ASP A 440 8.49 66.11 -7.07
CA ASP A 440 9.47 66.20 -8.15
C ASP A 440 10.86 65.76 -7.64
N GLU A 441 11.27 64.55 -7.94
CA GLU A 441 12.68 64.09 -7.72
C GLU A 441 13.51 64.51 -8.89
N GLY A 442 14.21 65.60 -8.63
CA GLY A 442 15.27 66.13 -9.50
C GLY A 442 16.37 65.11 -9.81
N ASN A 443 16.60 65.03 -11.08
CA ASN A 443 17.71 64.43 -11.79
C ASN A 443 19.04 64.68 -11.09
N ASN A 444 19.77 63.64 -10.66
CA ASN A 444 21.17 63.73 -10.41
C ASN A 444 21.91 62.46 -10.92
N SER A 445 22.33 62.52 -12.17
CA SER A 445 23.30 61.64 -12.77
C SER A 445 24.66 61.85 -12.15
N THR A 446 25.27 60.79 -11.55
CA THR A 446 26.72 60.75 -11.43
C THR A 446 27.21 59.31 -11.64
N THR A 447 27.84 59.15 -12.77
CA THR A 447 28.70 58.04 -13.19
C THR A 447 29.91 57.96 -12.28
N VAL A 448 30.21 56.78 -11.69
CA VAL A 448 31.62 56.40 -11.41
C VAL A 448 31.75 54.89 -11.65
N ALA A 449 32.68 54.57 -12.55
CA ALA A 449 33.20 53.26 -12.86
C ALA A 449 34.34 52.89 -11.91
N VAL A 450 34.74 51.60 -11.99
CA VAL A 450 36.07 50.99 -11.64
C VAL A 450 36.15 50.40 -10.22
N ASN A 451 36.18 49.15 -10.04
CA ASN A 451 37.16 48.03 -10.14
C ASN A 451 36.56 46.70 -9.71
#